data_6791b0b70431ad18c7c32e9218e7776b
#
_entry.id   6791b0b70431ad18c7c32e9218e7776b
#
_cell.length_a   1.000
_cell.length_b   1.000
_cell.length_c   1.000
_cell.angle_alpha   90.00
_cell.angle_beta   90.00
_cell.angle_gamma   90.00
#
_symmetry.space_group_name_H-M   'P 1'
#
loop_
_entity.id
_entity.type
_entity.pdbx_description
1 polymer ?
#
loop_
_entity_poly.entity_id
_entity_poly.type
_entity_poly.pdbx_seq_one_letter_code
_entity_poly.pdbx_strand_id
1 'polypeptide(L)'
;MKKILAALTACTVFAVLLAAVGCSGGETFEAKRYSSGEDSVKSVTIDVTDREVEIITSADGQVHIDYSESEQEFYSIRLSEDGDLTMTLETDKDWTDFIGTKPAAQYRKITLAVPSGLSDLTIKTTNETIGVSTLNVQNAVLLDCNGGSVEFAQLGVGRSLDVTAKNGNITGSVLGGWDDFSIACEIKKGESNLPERKEGGEKSLTVNCNNGDIDIRFITE
;
A
#
# COMPACT_ATOMS: atom_id res chain seq x y z
N MET A 1 -36.71 15.64 -21.98
CA MET A 1 -35.87 15.96 -20.80
C MET A 1 -35.88 14.75 -19.87
N LYS A 2 -34.85 13.88 -19.96
CA LYS A 2 -34.68 12.70 -19.10
C LYS A 2 -33.86 13.14 -17.90
N LYS A 3 -34.46 13.07 -16.72
CA LYS A 3 -33.77 13.29 -15.44
C LYS A 3 -32.90 12.05 -15.16
N ILE A 4 -31.58 12.24 -15.17
CA ILE A 4 -30.63 11.26 -14.70
C ILE A 4 -30.68 11.33 -13.17
N LEU A 5 -31.23 10.30 -12.55
CA LEU A 5 -31.21 10.12 -11.11
C LEU A 5 -29.86 9.46 -10.78
N ALA A 6 -28.94 10.22 -10.23
CA ALA A 6 -27.71 9.69 -9.67
C ALA A 6 -28.08 8.98 -8.36
N ALA A 7 -28.03 7.66 -8.36
CA ALA A 7 -28.16 6.88 -7.14
C ALA A 7 -26.82 6.98 -6.39
N LEU A 8 -26.83 7.73 -5.29
CA LEU A 8 -25.75 7.71 -4.29
C LEU A 8 -25.90 6.42 -3.49
N THR A 9 -25.12 5.39 -3.82
CA THR A 9 -25.05 4.19 -2.99
C THR A 9 -24.22 4.52 -1.76
N ALA A 10 -24.88 4.62 -0.61
CA ALA A 10 -24.24 4.85 0.68
C ALA A 10 -23.47 3.58 1.06
N CYS A 11 -22.15 3.66 1.04
CA CYS A 11 -21.27 2.65 1.60
C CYS A 11 -21.49 2.61 3.12
N THR A 12 -22.05 1.51 3.63
CA THR A 12 -22.21 1.30 5.08
C THR A 12 -20.86 0.94 5.66
N VAL A 13 -20.17 1.94 6.22
CA VAL A 13 -18.98 1.74 7.04
C VAL A 13 -19.41 1.10 8.35
N PHE A 14 -19.14 -0.18 8.54
CA PHE A 14 -19.34 -0.86 9.81
C PHE A 14 -18.11 -0.57 10.68
N ALA A 15 -18.12 0.55 11.40
CA ALA A 15 -17.09 0.90 12.37
C ALA A 15 -17.28 0.09 13.63
N VAL A 16 -16.47 -0.93 13.85
CA VAL A 16 -16.31 -1.53 15.18
C VAL A 16 -15.37 -0.62 15.97
N LEU A 17 -15.91 0.18 16.87
CA LEU A 17 -15.10 0.99 17.78
C LEU A 17 -14.36 0.08 18.77
N LEU A 18 -13.09 -0.14 18.53
CA LEU A 18 -12.13 -0.54 19.55
C LEU A 18 -11.49 0.76 20.07
N ALA A 19 -12.07 1.37 21.09
CA ALA A 19 -11.57 2.61 21.65
C ALA A 19 -10.25 2.35 22.43
N ALA A 20 -9.13 2.45 21.75
CA ALA A 20 -7.86 2.74 22.39
C ALA A 20 -7.62 4.25 22.25
N VAL A 21 -8.09 5.04 23.24
CA VAL A 21 -7.87 6.49 23.27
C VAL A 21 -6.44 6.75 23.75
N GLY A 22 -5.62 7.28 22.88
CA GLY A 22 -4.28 7.74 23.22
C GLY A 22 -4.07 9.19 22.77
N CYS A 23 -3.49 10.02 23.63
CA CYS A 23 -3.15 11.41 23.30
C CYS A 23 -1.71 11.49 22.81
N SER A 24 -1.49 12.09 21.63
CA SER A 24 -0.18 12.45 21.11
C SER A 24 -0.18 13.92 20.73
N GLY A 25 0.57 14.74 21.48
CA GLY A 25 0.70 16.17 21.16
C GLY A 25 -0.58 17.01 21.31
N GLY A 26 -1.57 16.56 22.12
CA GLY A 26 -2.87 17.21 22.28
C GLY A 26 -3.96 16.72 21.32
N GLU A 27 -3.62 15.96 20.30
CA GLU A 27 -4.54 15.35 19.35
C GLU A 27 -4.94 13.93 19.78
N THR A 28 -6.22 13.61 19.71
CA THR A 28 -6.75 12.30 20.10
C THR A 28 -7.00 11.46 18.87
N PHE A 29 -6.33 10.28 18.82
CA PHE A 29 -6.50 9.31 17.75
C PHE A 29 -7.43 8.17 18.16
N GLU A 30 -8.31 7.78 17.26
CA GLU A 30 -9.21 6.64 17.40
C GLU A 30 -8.83 5.54 16.42
N ALA A 31 -8.74 4.30 16.91
CA ALA A 31 -8.55 3.14 16.06
C ALA A 31 -9.85 2.81 15.31
N LYS A 32 -9.76 2.58 14.02
CA LYS A 32 -10.87 2.26 13.13
C LYS A 32 -10.58 1.06 12.25
N ARG A 33 -11.62 0.43 11.77
CA ARG A 33 -11.56 -0.66 10.79
C ARG A 33 -12.57 -0.42 9.68
N TYR A 34 -12.10 -0.54 8.45
CA TYR A 34 -12.93 -0.71 7.26
C TYR A 34 -13.02 -2.19 6.91
N SER A 35 -14.16 -2.62 6.39
CA SER A 35 -14.37 -3.97 5.84
C SER A 35 -15.20 -3.87 4.58
N SER A 36 -14.79 -4.54 3.50
CA SER A 36 -15.55 -4.55 2.23
C SER A 36 -16.85 -5.34 2.32
N GLY A 37 -17.00 -6.21 3.32
CA GLY A 37 -18.14 -7.09 3.43
C GLY A 37 -18.23 -8.04 2.24
N GLU A 38 -19.44 -8.22 1.69
CA GLU A 38 -19.70 -9.08 0.53
C GLU A 38 -19.36 -8.40 -0.81
N ASP A 39 -18.98 -7.12 -0.81
CA ASP A 39 -18.64 -6.41 -2.03
C ASP A 39 -17.33 -6.94 -2.63
N SER A 40 -17.37 -7.20 -3.93
CA SER A 40 -16.19 -7.69 -4.66
C SER A 40 -15.20 -6.57 -4.89
N VAL A 41 -14.02 -6.66 -4.26
CA VAL A 41 -12.90 -5.75 -4.49
C VAL A 41 -11.96 -6.38 -5.51
N LYS A 42 -11.70 -5.68 -6.63
CA LYS A 42 -10.80 -6.10 -7.70
C LYS A 42 -9.43 -5.45 -7.58
N SER A 43 -9.40 -4.18 -7.24
CA SER A 43 -8.16 -3.44 -7.03
C SER A 43 -8.17 -2.67 -5.72
N VAL A 44 -6.98 -2.45 -5.15
CA VAL A 44 -6.81 -1.61 -3.97
C VAL A 44 -5.73 -0.58 -4.25
N THR A 45 -6.05 0.68 -3.96
CA THR A 45 -5.11 1.81 -3.98
C THR A 45 -5.10 2.47 -2.61
N ILE A 46 -3.93 2.51 -1.96
CA ILE A 46 -3.67 3.34 -0.78
C ILE A 46 -2.66 4.42 -1.16
N ASP A 47 -3.06 5.68 -1.03
CA ASP A 47 -2.21 6.85 -1.30
C ASP A 47 -2.22 7.75 -0.05
N VAL A 48 -1.15 7.67 0.73
CA VAL A 48 -1.05 8.30 2.04
C VAL A 48 0.32 8.96 2.25
N THR A 49 0.41 9.79 3.28
CA THR A 49 1.65 10.47 3.65
C THR A 49 2.05 10.11 5.07
N ASP A 50 3.34 9.87 5.32
CA ASP A 50 3.87 9.58 6.66
C ASP A 50 3.14 8.42 7.37
N ARG A 51 2.78 7.38 6.61
CA ARG A 51 2.12 6.16 7.15
C ARG A 51 2.91 4.92 6.77
N GLU A 52 3.18 4.09 7.78
CA GLU A 52 3.60 2.70 7.58
C GLU A 52 2.40 1.89 7.04
N VAL A 53 2.62 1.16 5.96
CA VAL A 53 1.58 0.31 5.37
C VAL A 53 2.05 -1.14 5.40
N GLU A 54 1.39 -1.97 6.18
CA GLU A 54 1.62 -3.41 6.24
C GLU A 54 0.50 -4.14 5.48
N ILE A 55 0.89 -4.95 4.49
CA ILE A 55 -0.04 -5.72 3.66
C ILE A 55 0.05 -7.20 4.03
N ILE A 56 -1.08 -7.79 4.36
CA ILE A 56 -1.21 -9.20 4.72
C ILE A 56 -2.30 -9.88 3.88
N THR A 57 -2.27 -11.21 3.82
CA THR A 57 -3.34 -11.96 3.19
C THR A 57 -4.55 -12.04 4.12
N SER A 58 -5.73 -11.75 3.61
CA SER A 58 -7.00 -11.88 4.32
C SER A 58 -7.38 -13.35 4.48
N ALA A 59 -7.91 -13.70 5.67
CA ALA A 59 -8.33 -15.07 5.97
C ALA A 59 -9.74 -15.40 5.50
N ASP A 60 -10.59 -14.38 5.29
CA ASP A 60 -12.02 -14.53 4.95
C ASP A 60 -12.36 -14.09 3.52
N GLY A 61 -11.35 -13.71 2.76
CA GLY A 61 -11.52 -13.28 1.37
C GLY A 61 -12.05 -11.86 1.20
N GLN A 62 -12.21 -11.11 2.27
CA GLN A 62 -12.62 -9.70 2.25
C GLN A 62 -11.40 -8.78 2.35
N VAL A 63 -11.57 -7.52 1.97
CA VAL A 63 -10.58 -6.48 2.27
C VAL A 63 -10.88 -5.86 3.61
N HIS A 64 -9.86 -5.83 4.49
CA HIS A 64 -9.93 -5.12 5.76
C HIS A 64 -8.80 -4.11 5.85
N ILE A 65 -9.10 -2.93 6.41
CA ILE A 65 -8.09 -1.90 6.66
C ILE A 65 -8.23 -1.47 8.12
N ASP A 66 -7.18 -1.73 8.92
CA ASP A 66 -7.05 -1.21 10.28
C ASP A 66 -6.20 0.05 10.25
N TYR A 67 -6.68 1.12 10.85
CA TYR A 67 -6.02 2.42 10.86
C TYR A 67 -6.40 3.24 12.08
N SER A 68 -5.72 4.36 12.31
CA SER A 68 -6.09 5.34 13.34
C SER A 68 -6.26 6.71 12.71
N GLU A 69 -7.30 7.44 13.10
CA GLU A 69 -7.56 8.79 12.63
C GLU A 69 -7.94 9.72 13.79
N SER A 70 -7.85 11.02 13.53
CA SER A 70 -8.26 12.08 14.45
C SER A 70 -9.20 13.06 13.74
N GLU A 71 -9.61 14.13 14.43
CA GLU A 71 -10.38 15.20 13.80
C GLU A 71 -9.60 15.97 12.73
N GLN A 72 -8.26 16.02 12.85
CA GLN A 72 -7.39 16.75 11.94
C GLN A 72 -6.72 15.88 10.87
N GLU A 73 -6.59 14.58 11.11
CA GLU A 73 -6.05 13.60 10.14
C GLU A 73 -7.02 12.43 10.03
N PHE A 74 -7.68 12.30 8.91
CA PHE A 74 -8.70 11.27 8.67
C PHE A 74 -8.58 10.70 7.26
N TYR A 75 -9.32 9.62 6.98
CA TYR A 75 -9.21 8.94 5.69
C TYR A 75 -10.51 8.96 4.91
N SER A 76 -10.39 9.22 3.60
CA SER A 76 -11.44 8.97 2.63
C SER A 76 -11.26 7.57 2.06
N ILE A 77 -12.19 6.66 2.34
CA ILE A 77 -12.22 5.29 1.81
C ILE A 77 -13.42 5.16 0.91
N ARG A 78 -13.21 4.78 -0.35
CA ARG A 78 -14.25 4.67 -1.38
C ARG A 78 -14.10 3.39 -2.17
N LEU A 79 -15.20 2.68 -2.34
CA LEU A 79 -15.31 1.53 -3.24
C LEU A 79 -16.19 1.92 -4.42
N SER A 80 -15.65 1.79 -5.64
CA SER A 80 -16.39 2.05 -6.87
C SER A 80 -17.31 0.89 -7.24
N GLU A 81 -18.26 1.13 -8.14
CA GLU A 81 -19.12 0.08 -8.72
C GLU A 81 -18.31 -0.96 -9.52
N ASP A 82 -17.14 -0.57 -10.02
CA ASP A 82 -16.23 -1.46 -10.75
C ASP A 82 -15.36 -2.34 -9.84
N GLY A 83 -15.41 -2.12 -8.52
CA GLY A 83 -14.66 -2.88 -7.52
C GLY A 83 -13.29 -2.29 -7.20
N ASP A 84 -13.07 -1.00 -7.48
CA ASP A 84 -11.82 -0.30 -7.15
C ASP A 84 -11.94 0.38 -5.78
N LEU A 85 -11.18 -0.12 -4.81
CA LEU A 85 -11.09 0.44 -3.47
C LEU A 85 -9.94 1.44 -3.38
N THR A 86 -10.26 2.66 -2.97
CA THR A 86 -9.27 3.73 -2.80
C THR A 86 -9.31 4.26 -1.38
N MET A 87 -8.14 4.44 -0.77
CA MET A 87 -7.95 5.09 0.52
C MET A 87 -6.95 6.24 0.37
N THR A 88 -7.36 7.44 0.78
CA THR A 88 -6.52 8.65 0.79
C THR A 88 -6.53 9.30 2.17
N LEU A 89 -5.38 9.87 2.57
CA LEU A 89 -5.28 10.67 3.77
C LEU A 89 -5.77 12.09 3.48
N GLU A 90 -6.71 12.55 4.28
CA GLU A 90 -7.21 13.92 4.27
C GLU A 90 -6.72 14.65 5.54
N THR A 91 -6.38 15.92 5.43
CA THR A 91 -5.94 16.72 6.56
C THR A 91 -6.69 18.04 6.63
N ASP A 92 -7.18 18.40 7.81
CA ASP A 92 -7.75 19.71 8.13
C ASP A 92 -6.79 20.47 9.05
N LYS A 93 -5.52 20.55 8.62
CA LYS A 93 -4.44 21.22 9.36
C LYS A 93 -4.08 22.54 8.68
N ASP A 94 -4.00 23.60 9.47
CA ASP A 94 -3.39 24.85 9.05
C ASP A 94 -1.86 24.70 8.91
N TRP A 95 -1.22 25.55 8.10
CA TRP A 95 0.23 25.49 7.88
C TRP A 95 1.06 25.58 9.17
N THR A 96 0.53 26.15 10.23
CA THR A 96 1.15 26.23 11.56
C THR A 96 1.20 24.89 12.28
N ASP A 97 0.26 23.99 11.99
CA ASP A 97 0.13 22.67 12.62
C ASP A 97 1.17 21.68 12.06
N PHE A 98 1.71 21.97 10.85
CA PHE A 98 2.83 21.20 10.28
C PHE A 98 4.19 21.47 10.96
N ILE A 99 4.28 22.48 11.83
CA ILE A 99 5.50 22.79 12.64
C ILE A 99 5.51 21.92 13.91
N GLY A 100 4.62 20.99 14.05
CA GLY A 100 4.46 20.11 15.20
C GLY A 100 5.16 18.76 15.07
N THR A 101 5.09 17.99 16.14
CA THR A 101 5.54 16.61 16.18
C THR A 101 4.60 15.73 15.37
N LYS A 102 5.15 14.82 14.55
CA LYS A 102 4.35 13.76 13.90
C LYS A 102 3.57 12.97 14.97
N PRO A 103 2.38 12.44 14.63
CA PRO A 103 1.69 11.50 15.50
C PRO A 103 2.60 10.35 15.92
N ALA A 104 2.40 9.77 17.10
CA ALA A 104 3.18 8.62 17.54
C ALA A 104 3.09 7.47 16.50
N ALA A 105 4.14 6.67 16.36
CA ALA A 105 4.26 5.64 15.34
C ALA A 105 3.04 4.69 15.30
N GLN A 106 2.49 4.35 16.48
CA GLN A 106 1.31 3.49 16.61
C GLN A 106 0.06 4.03 15.91
N TYR A 107 -0.08 5.36 15.75
CA TYR A 107 -1.20 6.00 15.06
C TYR A 107 -0.95 6.23 13.57
N ARG A 108 0.29 5.98 13.13
CA ARG A 108 0.71 6.13 11.73
C ARG A 108 0.79 4.79 10.98
N LYS A 109 0.32 3.70 11.61
CA LYS A 109 0.30 2.37 11.00
C LYS A 109 -1.05 2.08 10.37
N ILE A 110 -1.01 1.58 9.13
CA ILE A 110 -2.15 1.02 8.40
C ILE A 110 -1.86 -0.46 8.16
N THR A 111 -2.77 -1.34 8.56
CA THR A 111 -2.71 -2.75 8.21
C THR A 111 -3.81 -3.07 7.20
N LEU A 112 -3.40 -3.44 6.00
CA LEU A 112 -4.28 -3.81 4.89
C LEU A 112 -4.28 -5.33 4.72
N ALA A 113 -5.41 -5.98 4.99
CA ALA A 113 -5.63 -7.38 4.65
C ALA A 113 -6.37 -7.48 3.31
N VAL A 114 -5.81 -8.22 2.34
CA VAL A 114 -6.38 -8.40 1.01
C VAL A 114 -6.59 -9.87 0.68
N PRO A 115 -7.62 -10.22 -0.11
CA PRO A 115 -7.84 -11.58 -0.54
C PRO A 115 -6.73 -12.07 -1.46
N SER A 116 -6.48 -13.38 -1.44
CA SER A 116 -5.67 -14.02 -2.47
C SER A 116 -6.41 -13.90 -3.82
N GLY A 117 -5.71 -13.40 -4.84
CA GLY A 117 -6.31 -13.22 -6.16
C GLY A 117 -6.87 -11.82 -6.43
N LEU A 118 -6.49 -10.83 -5.63
CA LEU A 118 -6.66 -9.42 -5.99
C LEU A 118 -6.05 -9.17 -7.37
N SER A 119 -6.74 -8.39 -8.22
CA SER A 119 -6.23 -8.08 -9.56
C SER A 119 -5.03 -7.15 -9.53
N ASP A 120 -5.15 -6.01 -8.84
CA ASP A 120 -4.13 -4.97 -8.85
C ASP A 120 -3.97 -4.36 -7.46
N LEU A 121 -2.74 -4.03 -7.08
CA LEU A 121 -2.40 -3.42 -5.81
C LEU A 121 -1.49 -2.21 -6.02
N THR A 122 -1.90 -1.05 -5.53
CA THR A 122 -1.09 0.17 -5.54
C THR A 122 -0.98 0.73 -4.13
N ILE A 123 0.25 0.84 -3.64
CA ILE A 123 0.54 1.43 -2.33
C ILE A 123 1.55 2.56 -2.51
N LYS A 124 1.18 3.74 -2.03
CA LYS A 124 2.05 4.92 -2.00
C LYS A 124 2.10 5.50 -0.61
N THR A 125 3.31 5.75 -0.12
CA THR A 125 3.53 6.48 1.12
C THR A 125 4.77 7.36 1.02
N THR A 126 4.90 8.29 1.97
CA THR A 126 6.14 9.04 2.14
C THR A 126 6.90 8.54 3.36
N ASN A 127 8.02 8.81 3.70
CA ASN A 127 8.82 8.70 4.95
C ASN A 127 8.63 7.46 5.86
N GLU A 128 7.82 6.47 5.48
CA GLU A 128 7.56 5.28 6.29
C GLU A 128 7.64 4.02 5.42
N THR A 129 7.77 2.86 6.03
CA THR A 129 7.98 1.57 5.35
C THR A 129 6.69 1.03 4.73
N ILE A 130 6.84 0.38 3.58
CA ILE A 130 5.83 -0.51 2.99
C ILE A 130 6.30 -1.94 3.24
N GLY A 131 5.52 -2.72 4.00
CA GLY A 131 5.76 -4.12 4.27
C GLY A 131 4.71 -5.01 3.59
N VAL A 132 5.13 -6.01 2.81
CA VAL A 132 4.21 -6.97 2.19
C VAL A 132 4.56 -8.37 2.67
N SER A 133 3.61 -9.04 3.31
CA SER A 133 3.70 -10.46 3.61
C SER A 133 3.64 -11.32 2.34
N THR A 134 3.57 -12.63 2.46
CA THR A 134 3.37 -13.49 1.30
C THR A 134 2.03 -13.17 0.63
N LEU A 135 2.07 -12.78 -0.64
CA LEU A 135 0.90 -12.37 -1.41
C LEU A 135 1.04 -12.71 -2.90
N ASN A 136 -0.08 -13.10 -3.53
CA ASN A 136 -0.19 -13.25 -4.97
C ASN A 136 -1.22 -12.27 -5.52
N VAL A 137 -0.82 -11.47 -6.52
CA VAL A 137 -1.67 -10.51 -7.24
C VAL A 137 -1.76 -10.92 -8.71
N GLN A 138 -2.95 -10.91 -9.27
CA GLN A 138 -3.19 -11.50 -10.62
C GLN A 138 -2.56 -10.69 -11.75
N ASN A 139 -2.47 -9.36 -11.63
CA ASN A 139 -1.90 -8.50 -12.66
C ASN A 139 -0.69 -7.73 -12.14
N ALA A 140 -0.91 -6.55 -11.57
CA ALA A 140 0.15 -5.59 -11.31
C ALA A 140 0.22 -5.16 -9.84
N VAL A 141 1.43 -4.97 -9.37
CA VAL A 141 1.72 -4.37 -8.06
C VAL A 141 2.60 -3.14 -8.26
N LEU A 142 2.22 -2.03 -7.63
CA LEU A 142 3.01 -0.81 -7.54
C LEU A 142 3.23 -0.46 -6.08
N LEU A 143 4.49 -0.39 -5.65
CA LEU A 143 4.91 0.03 -4.32
C LEU A 143 5.82 1.26 -4.45
N ASP A 144 5.34 2.42 -3.97
CA ASP A 144 6.09 3.68 -4.07
C ASP A 144 6.28 4.30 -2.69
N CYS A 145 7.53 4.36 -2.24
CA CYS A 145 7.92 4.94 -0.98
C CYS A 145 8.98 6.04 -1.18
N ASN A 146 8.74 7.24 -0.64
CA ASN A 146 9.68 8.33 -0.81
C ASN A 146 10.85 8.30 0.20
N GLY A 147 10.60 8.01 1.46
CA GLY A 147 11.59 8.14 2.53
C GLY A 147 11.75 6.94 3.46
N GLY A 148 11.08 5.83 3.17
CA GLY A 148 11.18 4.57 3.91
C GLY A 148 11.62 3.42 3.02
N SER A 149 11.72 2.24 3.59
CA SER A 149 12.06 1.00 2.89
C SER A 149 10.83 0.34 2.28
N VAL A 150 11.06 -0.51 1.28
CA VAL A 150 10.05 -1.42 0.75
C VAL A 150 10.51 -2.85 1.00
N GLU A 151 9.73 -3.61 1.74
CA GLU A 151 10.06 -4.96 2.16
C GLU A 151 8.93 -5.93 1.77
N PHE A 152 9.26 -7.04 1.13
CA PHE A 152 8.26 -8.06 0.79
C PHE A 152 8.81 -9.47 1.02
N ALA A 153 8.04 -10.31 1.73
CA ALA A 153 8.47 -11.66 2.07
C ALA A 153 8.49 -12.55 0.82
N GLN A 154 7.33 -12.74 0.19
CA GLN A 154 7.18 -13.45 -1.08
C GLN A 154 6.04 -12.81 -1.86
N LEU A 155 6.34 -12.19 -3.00
CA LEU A 155 5.37 -11.46 -3.79
C LEU A 155 5.25 -12.05 -5.20
N GLY A 156 4.09 -12.61 -5.51
CA GLY A 156 3.72 -13.09 -6.83
C GLY A 156 2.94 -12.03 -7.60
N VAL A 157 3.30 -11.85 -8.88
CA VAL A 157 2.57 -10.99 -9.80
C VAL A 157 2.33 -11.72 -11.11
N GLY A 158 1.18 -11.46 -11.73
CA GLY A 158 0.87 -12.06 -13.03
C GLY A 158 1.50 -11.32 -14.20
N ARG A 159 1.72 -10.00 -14.07
CA ARG A 159 2.23 -9.15 -15.16
C ARG A 159 3.38 -8.24 -14.76
N SER A 160 3.22 -7.37 -13.77
CA SER A 160 4.25 -6.40 -13.43
C SER A 160 4.40 -6.17 -11.92
N LEU A 161 5.63 -5.93 -11.51
CA LEU A 161 6.01 -5.43 -10.20
C LEU A 161 6.85 -4.17 -10.39
N ASP A 162 6.31 -3.03 -9.93
CA ASP A 162 6.97 -1.73 -9.97
C ASP A 162 7.26 -1.28 -8.54
N VAL A 163 8.54 -1.13 -8.18
CA VAL A 163 8.97 -0.77 -6.83
C VAL A 163 9.85 0.47 -6.87
N THR A 164 9.49 1.47 -6.10
CA THR A 164 10.28 2.69 -5.93
C THR A 164 10.54 2.98 -4.46
N ALA A 165 11.80 3.16 -4.08
CA ALA A 165 12.21 3.73 -2.79
C ALA A 165 13.23 4.84 -3.04
N LYS A 166 12.90 6.10 -2.70
CA LYS A 166 13.87 7.18 -2.92
C LYS A 166 14.96 7.23 -1.85
N ASN A 167 14.62 6.96 -0.60
CA ASN A 167 15.58 6.95 0.51
C ASN A 167 15.24 5.81 1.45
N GLY A 168 15.72 4.62 1.15
CA GLY A 168 15.48 3.40 1.89
C GLY A 168 15.81 2.19 1.03
N ASN A 169 15.88 1.03 1.65
CA ASN A 169 16.23 -0.21 0.96
C ASN A 169 15.00 -0.83 0.28
N ILE A 170 15.25 -1.60 -0.75
CA ILE A 170 14.25 -2.47 -1.38
C ILE A 170 14.72 -3.91 -1.20
N THR A 171 13.99 -4.67 -0.39
CA THR A 171 14.37 -6.05 -0.08
C THR A 171 13.19 -6.99 -0.21
N GLY A 172 13.42 -8.19 -0.76
CA GLY A 172 12.37 -9.17 -0.80
C GLY A 172 12.59 -10.33 -1.76
N SER A 173 11.52 -11.10 -1.95
CA SER A 173 11.51 -12.23 -2.86
C SER A 173 10.32 -12.15 -3.80
N VAL A 174 10.55 -12.37 -5.09
CA VAL A 174 9.49 -12.50 -6.10
C VAL A 174 9.26 -13.97 -6.43
N LEU A 175 7.99 -14.34 -6.59
CA LEU A 175 7.60 -15.68 -7.03
C LEU A 175 7.70 -15.78 -8.54
N GLY A 176 8.55 -16.68 -8.99
CA GLY A 176 8.88 -16.95 -10.37
C GLY A 176 10.38 -17.08 -10.57
N GLY A 177 10.78 -17.69 -11.69
CA GLY A 177 12.17 -17.84 -12.08
C GLY A 177 12.77 -16.54 -12.63
N TRP A 178 14.09 -16.46 -12.62
CA TRP A 178 14.82 -15.35 -13.22
C TRP A 178 14.40 -15.07 -14.68
N ASP A 179 14.12 -16.12 -15.44
CA ASP A 179 13.79 -16.02 -16.86
C ASP A 179 12.32 -15.62 -17.11
N ASP A 180 11.48 -15.61 -16.10
CA ASP A 180 10.10 -15.18 -16.20
C ASP A 180 9.98 -13.64 -16.27
N PHE A 181 11.03 -12.90 -15.91
CA PHE A 181 11.00 -11.45 -15.82
C PHE A 181 11.93 -10.76 -16.83
N SER A 182 11.40 -9.71 -17.46
CA SER A 182 12.22 -8.60 -17.94
C SER A 182 12.51 -7.67 -16.76
N ILE A 183 13.73 -7.13 -16.67
CA ILE A 183 14.15 -6.32 -15.52
C ILE A 183 14.63 -4.97 -16.01
N ALA A 184 14.19 -3.90 -15.33
CA ALA A 184 14.74 -2.56 -15.41
C ALA A 184 15.04 -2.09 -13.98
N CYS A 185 16.32 -1.86 -13.68
CA CYS A 185 16.75 -1.45 -12.34
C CYS A 185 17.58 -0.17 -12.44
N GLU A 186 17.13 0.88 -11.74
CA GLU A 186 17.88 2.12 -11.61
C GLU A 186 18.25 2.36 -10.15
N ILE A 187 19.53 2.52 -9.87
CA ILE A 187 20.06 2.85 -8.56
C ILE A 187 21.04 4.01 -8.69
N LYS A 188 20.94 5.03 -7.80
CA LYS A 188 21.85 6.17 -7.84
C LYS A 188 22.97 6.08 -6.80
N LYS A 189 22.64 5.61 -5.58
CA LYS A 189 23.59 5.41 -4.48
C LYS A 189 23.21 4.17 -3.69
N GLY A 190 24.14 3.24 -3.55
CA GLY A 190 23.95 1.94 -2.91
C GLY A 190 24.35 0.80 -3.84
N GLU A 191 24.03 -0.41 -3.45
CA GLU A 191 24.33 -1.63 -4.21
C GLU A 191 23.05 -2.32 -4.66
N SER A 192 23.10 -3.01 -5.79
CA SER A 192 22.00 -3.80 -6.32
C SER A 192 22.47 -5.17 -6.74
N ASN A 193 21.70 -6.21 -6.40
CA ASN A 193 21.90 -7.56 -6.91
C ASN A 193 21.22 -7.78 -8.29
N LEU A 194 20.48 -6.79 -8.82
CA LEU A 194 19.85 -6.84 -10.12
C LEU A 194 20.70 -6.11 -11.16
N PRO A 195 20.70 -6.55 -12.44
CA PRO A 195 21.31 -5.80 -13.55
C PRO A 195 20.48 -4.55 -13.87
N GLU A 196 21.09 -3.53 -14.42
CA GLU A 196 20.37 -2.34 -14.90
C GLU A 196 19.25 -2.71 -15.90
N ARG A 197 19.50 -3.72 -16.74
CA ARG A 197 18.54 -4.20 -17.73
C ARG A 197 18.69 -5.70 -18.00
N LYS A 198 17.57 -6.39 -18.12
CA LYS A 198 17.45 -7.75 -18.62
C LYS A 198 16.22 -7.83 -19.53
N GLU A 199 16.41 -8.29 -20.74
CA GLU A 199 15.33 -8.52 -21.70
C GLU A 199 14.78 -9.95 -21.55
N GLY A 200 13.57 -10.14 -22.04
CA GLY A 200 12.87 -11.44 -22.01
C GLY A 200 12.04 -11.62 -20.76
N GLY A 201 11.25 -12.68 -20.77
CA GLY A 201 10.24 -12.94 -19.75
C GLY A 201 8.88 -12.32 -20.10
N GLU A 202 7.81 -12.93 -19.59
CA GLU A 202 6.44 -12.47 -19.81
C GLU A 202 5.99 -11.43 -18.76
N LYS A 203 6.73 -11.35 -17.66
CA LYS A 203 6.50 -10.41 -16.56
C LYS A 203 7.54 -9.30 -16.58
N SER A 204 7.22 -8.15 -15.98
CA SER A 204 8.18 -7.06 -15.80
C SER A 204 8.47 -6.79 -14.32
N LEU A 205 9.73 -6.53 -14.01
CA LEU A 205 10.21 -6.05 -12.74
C LEU A 205 10.93 -4.72 -12.96
N THR A 206 10.31 -3.63 -12.48
CA THR A 206 10.91 -2.29 -12.51
C THR A 206 11.27 -1.87 -11.10
N VAL A 207 12.53 -1.52 -10.85
CA VAL A 207 13.01 -1.15 -9.51
C VAL A 207 13.79 0.14 -9.59
N ASN A 208 13.39 1.13 -8.78
CA ASN A 208 14.04 2.44 -8.72
C ASN A 208 14.44 2.77 -7.27
N CYS A 209 15.73 3.00 -7.03
CA CYS A 209 16.24 3.42 -5.74
C CYS A 209 17.21 4.60 -5.90
N ASN A 210 17.02 5.69 -5.15
CA ASN A 210 17.97 6.80 -5.18
C ASN A 210 19.08 6.65 -4.15
N ASN A 211 18.73 6.30 -2.88
CA ASN A 211 19.67 6.13 -1.78
C ASN A 211 19.25 4.93 -0.95
N GLY A 212 19.94 3.82 -1.08
CA GLY A 212 19.66 2.56 -0.40
C GLY A 212 20.09 1.38 -1.26
N ASP A 213 19.99 0.19 -0.72
CA ASP A 213 20.38 -1.03 -1.37
C ASP A 213 19.16 -1.78 -1.93
N ILE A 214 19.37 -2.54 -2.98
CA ILE A 214 18.37 -3.42 -3.60
C ILE A 214 18.85 -4.86 -3.48
N ASP A 215 18.08 -5.69 -2.76
CA ASP A 215 18.28 -7.14 -2.66
C ASP A 215 16.97 -7.88 -2.94
N ILE A 216 16.75 -8.27 -4.20
CA ILE A 216 15.57 -9.00 -4.64
C ILE A 216 15.97 -10.41 -5.09
N ARG A 217 15.30 -11.42 -4.55
CA ARG A 217 15.52 -12.83 -4.85
C ARG A 217 14.37 -13.40 -5.68
N PHE A 218 14.69 -14.37 -6.53
CA PHE A 218 13.71 -15.10 -7.33
C PHE A 218 13.50 -16.47 -6.70
N ILE A 219 12.23 -16.83 -6.44
CA ILE A 219 11.86 -18.11 -5.83
C ILE A 219 10.95 -18.86 -6.80
N THR A 220 11.41 -20.00 -7.26
CA THR A 220 10.58 -20.97 -7.99
C THR A 220 9.93 -21.91 -7.00
N GLU A 221 8.63 -22.14 -7.13
CA GLU A 221 7.90 -23.18 -6.38
C GLU A 221 8.41 -24.59 -6.67
#